data_8f3b98f9182181e05a3aa7e5f4f2e610
#
_entry.id   8f3b98f9182181e05a3aa7e5f4f2e610
#
_cell.length_a   1.000
_cell.length_b   1.000
_cell.length_c   1.000
_cell.angle_alpha   90.00
_cell.angle_beta   90.00
_cell.angle_gamma   90.00
#
_symmetry.space_group_name_H-M   'P 1'
#
loop_
_entity.id
_entity.type
_entity.pdbx_description
1 polymer ?
#
loop_
_entity_poly.entity_id
_entity_poly.type
_entity_poly.pdbx_seq_one_letter_code
_entity_poly.pdbx_strand_id
1 'polypeptide(L)'
;MSDSPICFGLYVPPQPHPLLAPEQNEGWGQLRSAFDTARERIEESDADLILIYSTTWPSVIGHQIQAHPEPEWTHVDDDFHFLGSMPYKFKMDTDFAHTYNENCGERGLHSRTIAYDGFPIDTGSVVALKLLNPDNRIPACIVSSNVYSNRSESIVLGKAARDTLKQQGKKAVVVVVATLSNRMFTEHIEPQDDRIHSAKDEEWNQKIMEFFGQGRLEDLSQLSREIHGQIRVQKVVAYKPVWWMAATMGQSNNYNGEVLAYAALHGSGGAVIQLTPTSGSIGDKEFDEDDVEVYSGDRDVLVKGMN
;
A
#
# COMPACT_ATOMS: atom_id res chain seq x y z
N MET A 1 -2.16 27.20 0.42
CA MET A 1 -1.51 25.92 0.09
C MET A 1 -1.80 24.98 1.24
N SER A 2 -2.27 23.77 0.99
CA SER A 2 -2.56 22.78 2.04
C SER A 2 -1.26 22.44 2.78
N ASP A 3 -1.27 22.54 4.10
CA ASP A 3 -0.14 22.19 4.98
C ASP A 3 -0.02 20.65 5.15
N SER A 4 -0.60 19.90 4.20
CA SER A 4 -0.58 18.44 4.21
C SER A 4 0.80 17.92 3.77
N PRO A 5 1.39 16.98 4.51
CA PRO A 5 2.62 16.32 4.11
C PRO A 5 2.43 15.29 2.99
N ILE A 6 1.22 15.17 2.45
CA ILE A 6 0.85 14.18 1.42
C ILE A 6 0.55 14.91 0.12
N CYS A 7 1.29 14.58 -0.94
CA CYS A 7 1.01 15.05 -2.29
C CYS A 7 -0.25 14.37 -2.84
N PHE A 8 -0.25 13.05 -2.85
CA PHE A 8 -1.39 12.19 -3.18
C PHE A 8 -1.12 10.75 -2.74
N GLY A 9 -2.17 9.92 -2.77
CA GLY A 9 -2.10 8.50 -2.51
C GLY A 9 -2.30 7.68 -3.78
N LEU A 10 -1.63 6.55 -3.88
CA LEU A 10 -1.79 5.55 -4.94
C LEU A 10 -2.11 4.19 -4.33
N TYR A 11 -3.07 3.49 -4.92
CA TYR A 11 -3.33 2.09 -4.68
C TYR A 11 -2.97 1.32 -5.94
N VAL A 12 -2.01 0.39 -5.88
CA VAL A 12 -1.45 -0.28 -7.06
C VAL A 12 -1.33 -1.79 -6.86
N PRO A 13 -1.47 -2.61 -7.91
CA PRO A 13 -1.36 -4.05 -7.81
C PRO A 13 0.10 -4.51 -7.66
N PRO A 14 0.32 -5.64 -6.92
CA PRO A 14 1.66 -6.18 -6.70
C PRO A 14 2.18 -7.09 -7.83
N GLN A 15 1.30 -7.61 -8.69
CA GLN A 15 1.69 -8.64 -9.65
C GLN A 15 2.59 -8.09 -10.77
N PRO A 16 3.54 -8.90 -11.28
CA PRO A 16 4.53 -8.45 -12.25
C PRO A 16 4.01 -8.27 -13.68
N HIS A 17 2.78 -8.69 -13.98
CA HIS A 17 2.20 -8.68 -15.33
C HIS A 17 2.28 -7.31 -16.04
N PRO A 18 1.90 -6.18 -15.41
CA PRO A 18 1.99 -4.87 -16.06
C PRO A 18 3.44 -4.43 -16.35
N LEU A 19 4.40 -4.99 -15.61
CA LEU A 19 5.82 -4.68 -15.79
C LEU A 19 6.47 -5.57 -16.85
N LEU A 20 6.22 -6.89 -16.81
CA LEU A 20 6.96 -7.88 -17.57
C LEU A 20 6.27 -8.34 -18.85
N ALA A 21 4.93 -8.26 -18.92
CA ALA A 21 4.17 -8.81 -20.04
C ALA A 21 2.92 -7.98 -20.41
N PRO A 22 3.00 -6.63 -20.45
CA PRO A 22 1.83 -5.78 -20.68
C PRO A 22 1.16 -6.00 -22.04
N GLU A 23 1.91 -6.51 -23.03
CA GLU A 23 1.42 -6.77 -24.39
C GLU A 23 0.63 -8.09 -24.52
N GLN A 24 0.68 -8.98 -23.54
CA GLN A 24 0.04 -10.28 -23.62
C GLN A 24 -1.47 -10.25 -23.29
N ASN A 25 -1.92 -9.19 -22.62
CA ASN A 25 -3.33 -8.98 -22.28
C ASN A 25 -3.65 -7.48 -22.30
N GLU A 26 -4.78 -7.11 -22.87
CA GLU A 26 -5.22 -5.72 -22.98
C GLU A 26 -5.34 -5.04 -21.61
N GLY A 27 -5.90 -5.72 -20.60
CA GLY A 27 -6.04 -5.21 -19.24
C GLY A 27 -4.68 -4.98 -18.55
N TRP A 28 -3.70 -5.85 -18.80
CA TRP A 28 -2.35 -5.67 -18.28
C TRP A 28 -1.66 -4.44 -18.91
N GLY A 29 -1.89 -4.23 -20.22
CA GLY A 29 -1.46 -3.04 -20.94
C GLY A 29 -2.11 -1.74 -20.44
N GLN A 30 -3.42 -1.80 -20.10
CA GLN A 30 -4.13 -0.68 -19.49
C GLN A 30 -3.57 -0.34 -18.10
N LEU A 31 -3.30 -1.36 -17.26
CA LEU A 31 -2.64 -1.16 -15.96
C LEU A 31 -1.25 -0.53 -16.15
N ARG A 32 -0.46 -0.99 -17.13
CA ARG A 32 0.84 -0.40 -17.43
C ARG A 32 0.72 1.08 -17.80
N SER A 33 -0.21 1.44 -18.66
CA SER A 33 -0.46 2.83 -19.06
C SER A 33 -0.90 3.70 -17.86
N ALA A 34 -1.68 3.12 -16.94
CA ALA A 34 -2.07 3.79 -15.71
C ALA A 34 -0.89 4.03 -14.76
N PHE A 35 0.05 3.09 -14.68
CA PHE A 35 1.31 3.30 -13.95
C PHE A 35 2.16 4.41 -14.60
N ASP A 36 2.21 4.47 -15.93
CA ASP A 36 2.93 5.53 -16.64
C ASP A 36 2.31 6.91 -16.35
N THR A 37 0.98 7.01 -16.35
CA THR A 37 0.26 8.23 -15.94
C THR A 37 0.56 8.61 -14.47
N ALA A 38 0.55 7.63 -13.56
CA ALA A 38 0.86 7.87 -12.16
C ALA A 38 2.32 8.33 -11.97
N ARG A 39 3.27 7.75 -12.74
CA ARG A 39 4.67 8.18 -12.76
C ARG A 39 4.83 9.63 -13.19
N GLU A 40 4.19 10.04 -14.29
CA GLU A 40 4.22 11.43 -14.75
C GLU A 40 3.75 12.39 -13.66
N ARG A 41 2.67 12.06 -12.96
CA ARG A 41 2.17 12.86 -11.82
C ARG A 41 3.12 12.87 -10.62
N ILE A 42 3.87 11.79 -10.37
CA ILE A 42 4.94 11.77 -9.36
C ILE A 42 6.07 12.72 -9.78
N GLU A 43 6.48 12.67 -11.04
CA GLU A 43 7.55 13.51 -11.57
C GLU A 43 7.21 15.03 -11.55
N GLU A 44 5.93 15.36 -11.71
CA GLU A 44 5.40 16.72 -11.61
C GLU A 44 5.18 17.19 -10.14
N SER A 45 5.17 16.27 -9.19
CA SER A 45 4.95 16.58 -7.78
C SER A 45 6.21 17.13 -7.10
N ASP A 46 6.02 17.77 -5.96
CA ASP A 46 7.07 18.20 -5.06
C ASP A 46 7.36 17.17 -3.95
N ALA A 47 7.17 15.89 -4.23
CA ALA A 47 7.40 14.81 -3.28
C ALA A 47 8.89 14.59 -3.01
N ASP A 48 9.23 14.50 -1.73
CA ASP A 48 10.58 14.18 -1.23
C ASP A 48 10.74 12.66 -0.99
N LEU A 49 9.62 11.93 -0.92
CA LEU A 49 9.59 10.53 -0.51
C LEU A 49 8.47 9.76 -1.23
N ILE A 50 8.76 8.52 -1.63
CA ILE A 50 7.75 7.52 -1.97
C ILE A 50 7.61 6.58 -0.78
N LEU A 51 6.48 6.67 -0.07
CA LEU A 51 6.22 5.89 1.12
C LEU A 51 5.30 4.71 0.78
N ILE A 52 5.82 3.48 0.87
CA ILE A 52 5.16 2.26 0.41
C ILE A 52 4.72 1.38 1.59
N TYR A 53 3.46 0.96 1.59
CA TYR A 53 2.97 -0.17 2.37
C TYR A 53 2.79 -1.37 1.46
N SER A 54 3.55 -2.45 1.69
CA SER A 54 3.50 -3.63 0.83
C SER A 54 2.82 -4.82 1.49
N THR A 55 1.78 -5.37 0.83
CA THR A 55 1.12 -6.59 1.25
C THR A 55 1.87 -7.86 0.82
N THR A 56 2.80 -7.74 -0.10
CA THR A 56 3.67 -8.84 -0.54
C THR A 56 4.95 -8.96 0.27
N TRP A 57 5.14 -8.06 1.24
CA TRP A 57 6.15 -8.22 2.29
C TRP A 57 5.48 -8.57 3.63
N PRO A 58 5.10 -9.85 3.87
CA PRO A 58 4.52 -10.25 5.13
C PRO A 58 5.58 -10.27 6.23
N SER A 59 5.25 -9.76 7.42
CA SER A 59 6.08 -9.89 8.61
C SER A 59 5.31 -10.58 9.74
N VAL A 60 6.03 -11.31 10.59
CA VAL A 60 5.47 -12.10 11.70
C VAL A 60 5.80 -11.44 13.05
N ILE A 61 7.00 -10.91 13.19
CA ILE A 61 7.48 -10.30 14.43
C ILE A 61 7.49 -8.79 14.26
N GLY A 62 6.38 -8.14 14.62
CA GLY A 62 6.22 -6.70 14.51
C GLY A 62 6.20 -6.20 13.05
N HIS A 63 6.20 -4.90 12.89
CA HIS A 63 6.31 -4.26 11.58
C HIS A 63 7.78 -4.11 11.19
N GLN A 64 8.10 -4.30 9.93
CA GLN A 64 9.46 -4.16 9.41
C GLN A 64 9.52 -2.99 8.44
N ILE A 65 10.57 -2.18 8.55
CA ILE A 65 10.77 -0.98 7.75
C ILE A 65 12.13 -1.13 7.05
N GLN A 66 12.15 -1.02 5.72
CA GLN A 66 13.38 -1.13 4.94
C GLN A 66 14.27 0.08 5.19
N ALA A 67 15.50 -0.16 5.64
CA ALA A 67 16.49 0.85 5.98
C ALA A 67 17.89 0.59 5.36
N HIS A 68 18.03 -0.41 4.47
CA HIS A 68 19.25 -0.52 3.67
C HIS A 68 19.27 0.62 2.64
N PRO A 69 20.35 1.42 2.55
CA PRO A 69 20.35 2.63 1.74
C PRO A 69 20.17 2.39 0.24
N GLU A 70 20.78 1.33 -0.28
CA GLU A 70 20.77 0.98 -1.71
C GLU A 70 20.59 -0.53 -1.91
N PRO A 71 19.38 -1.08 -1.65
CA PRO A 71 19.15 -2.50 -1.89
C PRO A 71 19.23 -2.80 -3.40
N GLU A 72 20.05 -3.80 -3.74
CA GLU A 72 20.29 -4.22 -5.12
C GLU A 72 20.20 -5.75 -5.23
N TRP A 73 19.38 -6.24 -6.16
CA TRP A 73 19.20 -7.66 -6.42
C TRP A 73 18.54 -7.91 -7.77
N THR A 74 18.42 -9.19 -8.12
CA THR A 74 17.53 -9.64 -9.22
C THR A 74 16.41 -10.47 -8.61
N HIS A 75 15.20 -9.91 -8.60
CA HIS A 75 14.01 -10.59 -8.09
C HIS A 75 13.37 -11.46 -9.19
N VAL A 76 12.89 -12.63 -8.79
CA VAL A 76 12.02 -13.49 -9.60
C VAL A 76 10.82 -13.82 -8.74
N ASP A 77 9.63 -13.58 -9.26
CA ASP A 77 8.39 -13.87 -8.54
C ASP A 77 8.15 -15.37 -8.45
N ASP A 78 7.78 -15.86 -7.28
CA ASP A 78 7.61 -17.31 -7.02
C ASP A 78 6.46 -17.91 -7.82
N ASP A 79 5.35 -17.20 -7.95
CA ASP A 79 4.13 -17.67 -8.66
C ASP A 79 4.22 -17.42 -10.17
N PHE A 80 4.90 -16.33 -10.59
CA PHE A 80 4.98 -15.86 -11.98
C PHE A 80 6.41 -15.86 -12.53
N HIS A 81 7.25 -16.81 -12.10
CA HIS A 81 8.64 -16.91 -12.53
C HIS A 81 8.81 -17.05 -14.05
N PHE A 82 7.82 -17.60 -14.73
CA PHE A 82 7.81 -17.75 -16.19
C PHE A 82 7.72 -16.41 -16.95
N LEU A 83 7.30 -15.33 -16.30
CA LEU A 83 7.29 -13.99 -16.91
C LEU A 83 8.68 -13.37 -16.97
N GLY A 84 9.64 -13.84 -16.17
CA GLY A 84 11.02 -13.39 -16.20
C GLY A 84 11.55 -12.86 -14.86
N SER A 85 12.64 -12.13 -14.94
CA SER A 85 13.34 -11.58 -13.77
C SER A 85 13.29 -10.05 -13.76
N MET A 86 13.38 -9.50 -12.57
CA MET A 86 13.31 -8.05 -12.29
C MET A 86 14.58 -7.59 -11.58
N PRO A 87 15.66 -7.28 -12.32
CA PRO A 87 16.83 -6.66 -11.70
C PRO A 87 16.46 -5.28 -11.17
N TYR A 88 16.90 -4.98 -9.94
CA TYR A 88 16.63 -3.71 -9.31
C TYR A 88 17.85 -3.19 -8.55
N LYS A 89 17.91 -1.87 -8.43
CA LYS A 89 18.70 -1.11 -7.48
C LYS A 89 17.86 0.09 -7.08
N PHE A 90 17.55 0.23 -5.80
CA PHE A 90 16.70 1.30 -5.31
C PHE A 90 17.45 2.21 -4.35
N LYS A 91 17.00 3.44 -4.21
CA LYS A 91 17.47 4.40 -3.22
C LYS A 91 16.44 4.53 -2.12
N MET A 92 16.84 4.22 -0.87
CA MET A 92 15.96 4.31 0.30
C MET A 92 16.28 5.54 1.14
N ASP A 93 15.25 6.08 1.79
CA ASP A 93 15.39 7.13 2.80
C ASP A 93 15.59 6.48 4.17
N THR A 94 16.84 6.23 4.51
CA THR A 94 17.22 5.57 5.77
C THR A 94 16.88 6.39 6.99
N ASP A 95 17.05 7.71 6.92
CA ASP A 95 16.75 8.62 8.02
C ASP A 95 15.24 8.63 8.32
N PHE A 96 14.42 8.63 7.27
CA PHE A 96 12.98 8.49 7.43
C PHE A 96 12.62 7.13 8.06
N ALA A 97 13.22 6.04 7.58
CA ALA A 97 12.97 4.71 8.09
C ALA A 97 13.30 4.58 9.59
N HIS A 98 14.40 5.13 10.03
CA HIS A 98 14.80 5.14 11.46
C HIS A 98 13.85 5.97 12.31
N THR A 99 13.55 7.21 11.91
CA THR A 99 12.62 8.10 12.64
C THR A 99 11.20 7.48 12.67
N TYR A 100 10.77 6.88 11.57
CA TYR A 100 9.48 6.18 11.54
C TYR A 100 9.43 5.00 12.52
N ASN A 101 10.50 4.23 12.61
CA ASN A 101 10.61 3.14 13.60
C ASN A 101 10.59 3.67 15.05
N GLU A 102 11.25 4.78 15.33
CA GLU A 102 11.22 5.43 16.63
C GLU A 102 9.80 5.89 16.99
N ASN A 103 9.13 6.59 16.08
CA ASN A 103 7.74 7.03 16.26
C ASN A 103 6.76 5.85 16.44
N CYS A 104 6.99 4.72 15.79
CA CYS A 104 6.23 3.49 16.05
C CYS A 104 6.44 3.00 17.48
N GLY A 105 7.69 2.96 17.95
CA GLY A 105 8.03 2.54 19.30
C GLY A 105 7.43 3.45 20.39
N GLU A 106 7.45 4.77 20.20
CA GLU A 106 6.82 5.74 21.09
C GLU A 106 5.31 5.53 21.21
N ARG A 107 4.67 5.04 20.16
CA ARG A 107 3.25 4.68 20.12
C ARG A 107 2.95 3.27 20.60
N GLY A 108 3.97 2.54 21.10
CA GLY A 108 3.84 1.19 21.64
C GLY A 108 3.77 0.09 20.58
N LEU A 109 4.01 0.41 19.29
CA LEU A 109 4.10 -0.60 18.25
C LEU A 109 5.43 -1.35 18.31
N HIS A 110 5.37 -2.65 18.08
CA HIS A 110 6.59 -3.43 17.86
C HIS A 110 7.02 -3.31 16.41
N SER A 111 8.09 -2.57 16.16
CA SER A 111 8.65 -2.36 14.84
C SER A 111 10.17 -2.49 14.86
N ARG A 112 10.77 -2.69 13.69
CA ARG A 112 12.22 -2.69 13.51
C ARG A 112 12.61 -2.26 12.11
N THR A 113 13.78 -1.67 11.99
CA THR A 113 14.41 -1.43 10.69
C THR A 113 15.15 -2.68 10.20
N ILE A 114 15.15 -2.88 8.89
CA ILE A 114 15.87 -3.96 8.20
C ILE A 114 16.92 -3.32 7.29
N ALA A 115 18.20 -3.58 7.57
CA ALA A 115 19.34 -3.01 6.84
C ALA A 115 20.40 -4.06 6.48
N TYR A 116 19.97 -5.29 6.26
CA TYR A 116 20.89 -6.39 5.93
C TYR A 116 21.24 -6.39 4.45
N ASP A 117 22.53 -6.54 4.13
CA ASP A 117 22.98 -6.79 2.77
C ASP A 117 22.30 -8.07 2.23
N GLY A 118 21.80 -7.99 1.00
CA GLY A 118 21.14 -9.12 0.36
C GLY A 118 19.73 -9.44 0.90
N PHE A 119 19.14 -8.61 1.78
CA PHE A 119 17.73 -8.77 2.13
C PHE A 119 16.86 -8.39 0.93
N PRO A 120 16.05 -9.32 0.39
CA PRO A 120 15.32 -9.08 -0.84
C PRO A 120 14.18 -8.08 -0.64
N ILE A 121 13.97 -7.23 -1.64
CA ILE A 121 12.73 -6.46 -1.76
C ILE A 121 11.65 -7.35 -2.38
N ASP A 122 10.45 -7.31 -1.84
CA ASP A 122 9.31 -8.10 -2.29
C ASP A 122 8.83 -7.72 -3.70
N THR A 123 8.16 -8.66 -4.38
CA THR A 123 7.65 -8.50 -5.75
C THR A 123 6.88 -7.19 -5.93
N GLY A 124 5.90 -6.93 -5.07
CA GLY A 124 5.03 -5.78 -5.25
C GLY A 124 5.75 -4.46 -5.12
N SER A 125 6.68 -4.34 -4.16
CA SER A 125 7.52 -3.14 -4.02
C SER A 125 8.46 -2.98 -5.21
N VAL A 126 9.03 -4.08 -5.74
CA VAL A 126 9.86 -4.04 -6.95
C VAL A 126 9.05 -3.56 -8.15
N VAL A 127 7.87 -4.12 -8.37
CA VAL A 127 6.97 -3.72 -9.47
C VAL A 127 6.59 -2.25 -9.36
N ALA A 128 6.14 -1.82 -8.16
CA ALA A 128 5.74 -0.44 -7.93
C ALA A 128 6.89 0.54 -8.19
N LEU A 129 8.08 0.32 -7.62
CA LEU A 129 9.21 1.22 -7.79
C LEU A 129 9.74 1.23 -9.23
N LYS A 130 9.78 0.08 -9.90
CA LYS A 130 10.23 0.03 -11.31
C LYS A 130 9.28 0.75 -12.26
N LEU A 131 7.99 0.78 -11.96
CA LEU A 131 6.99 1.46 -12.79
C LEU A 131 6.82 2.93 -12.41
N LEU A 132 6.84 3.26 -11.12
CA LEU A 132 6.56 4.61 -10.62
C LEU A 132 7.81 5.49 -10.50
N ASN A 133 9.00 4.92 -10.31
CA ASN A 133 10.24 5.66 -10.05
C ASN A 133 11.47 4.96 -10.66
N PRO A 134 11.45 4.66 -11.97
CA PRO A 134 12.49 3.85 -12.62
C PRO A 134 13.89 4.45 -12.50
N ASP A 135 14.01 5.75 -12.44
CA ASP A 135 15.28 6.48 -12.37
C ASP A 135 15.76 6.75 -10.94
N ASN A 136 15.07 6.23 -9.91
CA ASN A 136 15.37 6.47 -8.50
C ASN A 136 15.54 7.96 -8.11
N ARG A 137 14.76 8.84 -8.74
CA ARG A 137 14.82 10.29 -8.49
C ARG A 137 14.41 10.65 -7.08
N ILE A 138 13.39 9.98 -6.57
CA ILE A 138 12.83 10.17 -5.23
C ILE A 138 13.20 8.94 -4.39
N PRO A 139 13.81 9.12 -3.20
CA PRO A 139 14.07 7.99 -2.32
C PRO A 139 12.76 7.36 -1.83
N ALA A 140 12.80 6.06 -1.51
CA ALA A 140 11.64 5.34 -1.03
C ALA A 140 11.80 4.89 0.43
N CYS A 141 10.68 4.65 1.11
CA CYS A 141 10.62 3.88 2.35
C CYS A 141 9.54 2.82 2.21
N ILE A 142 9.86 1.57 2.51
CA ILE A 142 8.94 0.43 2.40
C ILE A 142 8.66 -0.09 3.80
N VAL A 143 7.37 -0.29 4.12
CA VAL A 143 6.91 -0.91 5.36
C VAL A 143 6.15 -2.20 5.05
N SER A 144 6.41 -3.22 5.85
CA SER A 144 5.81 -4.55 5.74
C SER A 144 4.37 -4.60 6.25
N SER A 145 3.61 -5.60 5.78
CA SER A 145 2.32 -5.96 6.32
C SER A 145 2.48 -7.02 7.42
N ASN A 146 2.32 -6.66 8.70
CA ASN A 146 2.36 -7.63 9.77
C ASN A 146 1.13 -8.54 9.73
N VAL A 147 1.33 -9.87 9.71
CA VAL A 147 0.26 -10.85 9.57
C VAL A 147 -0.71 -10.86 10.75
N TYR A 148 -0.25 -10.51 11.94
CA TYR A 148 -1.04 -10.50 13.16
C TYR A 148 -1.63 -9.13 13.52
N SER A 149 -1.21 -8.06 12.84
CA SER A 149 -1.75 -6.74 13.14
C SER A 149 -3.24 -6.66 12.84
N ASN A 150 -3.95 -5.95 13.69
CA ASN A 150 -5.36 -5.64 13.53
C ASN A 150 -5.54 -4.23 12.91
N ARG A 151 -6.79 -3.75 12.91
CA ARG A 151 -7.13 -2.41 12.40
C ARG A 151 -6.45 -1.32 13.20
N SER A 152 -6.55 -1.36 14.52
CA SER A 152 -5.97 -0.34 15.42
C SER A 152 -4.46 -0.21 15.23
N GLU A 153 -3.73 -1.33 15.20
CA GLU A 153 -2.28 -1.31 14.93
C GLU A 153 -1.96 -0.74 13.55
N SER A 154 -2.75 -1.08 12.52
CA SER A 154 -2.53 -0.57 11.16
C SER A 154 -2.76 0.94 11.09
N ILE A 155 -3.76 1.46 11.80
CA ILE A 155 -4.03 2.89 11.90
C ILE A 155 -2.91 3.61 12.66
N VAL A 156 -2.48 3.08 13.81
CA VAL A 156 -1.39 3.68 14.59
C VAL A 156 -0.09 3.70 13.77
N LEU A 157 0.19 2.65 13.00
CA LEU A 157 1.32 2.60 12.07
C LEU A 157 1.22 3.70 11.01
N GLY A 158 0.05 3.93 10.43
CA GLY A 158 -0.17 5.01 9.47
C GLY A 158 -0.06 6.41 10.09
N LYS A 159 -0.57 6.60 11.31
CA LYS A 159 -0.41 7.86 12.06
C LYS A 159 1.06 8.16 12.35
N ALA A 160 1.84 7.15 12.77
CA ALA A 160 3.28 7.28 12.98
C ALA A 160 4.02 7.71 11.69
N ALA A 161 3.64 7.14 10.54
CA ALA A 161 4.19 7.55 9.25
C ALA A 161 3.90 9.03 8.93
N ARG A 162 2.65 9.47 9.12
CA ARG A 162 2.25 10.86 8.91
C ARG A 162 2.99 11.84 9.81
N ASP A 163 3.18 11.49 11.08
CA ASP A 163 3.89 12.33 12.02
C ASP A 163 5.39 12.39 11.71
N THR A 164 5.97 11.29 11.25
CA THR A 164 7.36 11.28 10.75
C THR A 164 7.54 12.25 9.58
N LEU A 165 6.60 12.25 8.62
CA LEU A 165 6.62 13.21 7.51
C LEU A 165 6.60 14.66 8.02
N LYS A 166 5.70 14.96 8.96
CA LYS A 166 5.61 16.30 9.57
C LYS A 166 6.88 16.67 10.35
N GLN A 167 7.40 15.76 11.16
CA GLN A 167 8.61 15.96 11.95
C GLN A 167 9.82 16.29 11.09
N GLN A 168 9.94 15.61 9.94
CA GLN A 168 11.04 15.83 9.00
C GLN A 168 10.75 16.92 7.95
N GLY A 169 9.55 17.50 7.94
CA GLY A 169 9.14 18.49 6.94
C GLY A 169 9.10 17.96 5.51
N LYS A 170 8.90 16.64 5.34
CA LYS A 170 8.89 15.98 4.03
C LYS A 170 7.47 15.87 3.48
N LYS A 171 7.38 15.93 2.16
CA LYS A 171 6.17 15.62 1.40
C LYS A 171 6.30 14.24 0.76
N ALA A 172 5.24 13.45 0.80
CA ALA A 172 5.25 12.10 0.26
C ALA A 172 4.14 11.82 -0.75
N VAL A 173 4.47 10.96 -1.72
CA VAL A 173 3.49 10.14 -2.40
C VAL A 173 3.33 8.86 -1.59
N VAL A 174 2.12 8.60 -1.11
CA VAL A 174 1.77 7.40 -0.34
C VAL A 174 1.33 6.31 -1.30
N VAL A 175 2.01 5.18 -1.29
CA VAL A 175 1.72 4.05 -2.19
C VAL A 175 1.32 2.83 -1.38
N VAL A 176 0.16 2.28 -1.68
CA VAL A 176 -0.29 0.99 -1.17
C VAL A 176 -0.17 -0.04 -2.28
N VAL A 177 0.59 -1.10 -2.00
CA VAL A 177 0.78 -2.21 -2.91
C VAL A 177 -0.13 -3.37 -2.48
N ALA A 178 -1.27 -3.51 -3.14
CA ALA A 178 -2.29 -4.51 -2.83
C ALA A 178 -3.23 -4.74 -4.02
N THR A 179 -3.98 -5.85 -3.98
CA THR A 179 -5.11 -6.10 -4.88
C THR A 179 -6.44 -5.79 -4.20
N LEU A 180 -7.49 -5.53 -4.97
CA LEU A 180 -8.86 -5.41 -4.45
C LEU A 180 -9.35 -6.77 -3.95
N SER A 181 -9.59 -7.72 -4.84
CA SER A 181 -9.74 -9.14 -4.49
C SER A 181 -8.42 -9.87 -4.79
N ASN A 182 -8.09 -10.89 -4.01
CA ASN A 182 -6.79 -11.55 -4.15
C ASN A 182 -6.88 -13.06 -4.35
N ARG A 183 -7.99 -13.56 -4.84
CA ARG A 183 -8.13 -14.95 -5.20
C ARG A 183 -7.54 -15.18 -6.58
N MET A 184 -6.41 -15.87 -6.63
CA MET A 184 -5.76 -16.26 -7.88
C MET A 184 -6.26 -17.63 -8.36
N PHE A 185 -6.14 -17.89 -9.65
CA PHE A 185 -6.27 -19.24 -10.20
C PHE A 185 -5.08 -20.09 -9.74
N THR A 186 -5.34 -21.34 -9.42
CA THR A 186 -4.28 -22.32 -9.08
C THR A 186 -3.76 -23.06 -10.30
N GLU A 187 -4.48 -22.97 -11.41
CA GLU A 187 -4.13 -23.56 -12.69
C GLU A 187 -3.57 -22.48 -13.61
N HIS A 188 -2.74 -22.90 -14.54
CA HIS A 188 -2.28 -22.01 -15.58
C HIS A 188 -3.47 -21.58 -16.44
N ILE A 189 -3.58 -20.28 -16.69
CA ILE A 189 -4.53 -19.71 -17.63
C ILE A 189 -3.77 -18.93 -18.70
N GLU A 190 -4.26 -18.99 -19.92
CA GLU A 190 -3.69 -18.19 -21.00
C GLU A 190 -3.98 -16.70 -20.75
N PRO A 191 -3.05 -15.80 -21.10
CA PRO A 191 -3.24 -14.37 -20.86
C PRO A 191 -4.57 -13.80 -21.37
N GLN A 192 -5.03 -14.23 -22.54
CA GLN A 192 -6.29 -13.77 -23.14
C GLN A 192 -7.54 -14.26 -22.38
N ASP A 193 -7.41 -15.27 -21.54
CA ASP A 193 -8.50 -15.86 -20.76
C ASP A 193 -8.51 -15.32 -19.31
N ASP A 194 -7.61 -14.41 -18.97
CA ASP A 194 -7.54 -13.84 -17.63
C ASP A 194 -8.82 -13.07 -17.29
N ARG A 195 -9.35 -13.35 -16.13
CA ARG A 195 -10.60 -12.77 -15.63
C ARG A 195 -10.60 -12.77 -14.11
N ILE A 196 -11.47 -11.99 -13.50
CA ILE A 196 -11.68 -12.06 -12.05
C ILE A 196 -12.22 -13.45 -11.68
N HIS A 197 -11.66 -14.02 -10.62
CA HIS A 197 -11.89 -15.42 -10.22
C HIS A 197 -13.37 -15.76 -10.03
N SER A 198 -14.18 -14.84 -9.52
CA SER A 198 -15.61 -15.05 -9.33
C SER A 198 -16.43 -13.77 -9.51
N ALA A 199 -17.70 -13.93 -9.88
CA ALA A 199 -18.64 -12.81 -10.00
C ALA A 199 -18.83 -12.05 -8.66
N LYS A 200 -18.70 -12.76 -7.53
CA LYS A 200 -18.77 -12.12 -6.21
C LYS A 200 -17.54 -11.25 -5.93
N ASP A 201 -16.34 -11.69 -6.32
CA ASP A 201 -15.13 -10.90 -6.18
C ASP A 201 -15.21 -9.65 -7.08
N GLU A 202 -15.74 -9.81 -8.31
CA GLU A 202 -15.98 -8.70 -9.23
C GLU A 202 -16.95 -7.66 -8.63
N GLU A 203 -18.10 -8.12 -8.10
CA GLU A 203 -19.07 -7.22 -7.45
C GLU A 203 -18.44 -6.39 -6.33
N TRP A 204 -17.59 -7.00 -5.50
CA TRP A 204 -16.92 -6.29 -4.43
C TRP A 204 -15.80 -5.37 -4.93
N ASN A 205 -15.06 -5.77 -5.96
CA ASN A 205 -14.04 -4.91 -6.57
C ASN A 205 -14.69 -3.62 -7.07
N GLN A 206 -15.84 -3.71 -7.75
CA GLN A 206 -16.59 -2.56 -8.24
C GLN A 206 -17.06 -1.65 -7.09
N LYS A 207 -17.57 -2.21 -6.00
CA LYS A 207 -17.98 -1.42 -4.81
C LYS A 207 -16.80 -0.71 -4.16
N ILE A 208 -15.65 -1.37 -4.01
CA ILE A 208 -14.46 -0.75 -3.42
C ILE A 208 -13.97 0.40 -4.32
N MET A 209 -13.94 0.18 -5.64
CA MET A 209 -13.56 1.22 -6.60
C MET A 209 -14.51 2.41 -6.59
N GLU A 210 -15.81 2.19 -6.34
CA GLU A 210 -16.77 3.27 -6.18
C GLU A 210 -16.41 4.18 -4.99
N PHE A 211 -16.08 3.61 -3.82
CA PHE A 211 -15.62 4.39 -2.67
C PHE A 211 -14.33 5.18 -2.98
N PHE A 212 -13.37 4.54 -3.60
CA PHE A 212 -12.14 5.20 -4.01
C PHE A 212 -12.41 6.32 -5.03
N GLY A 213 -13.21 6.05 -6.07
CA GLY A 213 -13.55 7.03 -7.10
C GLY A 213 -14.32 8.24 -6.57
N GLN A 214 -15.07 8.06 -5.48
CA GLN A 214 -15.74 9.14 -4.75
C GLN A 214 -14.83 9.84 -3.73
N GLY A 215 -13.58 9.41 -3.56
CA GLY A 215 -12.64 9.96 -2.59
C GLY A 215 -12.96 9.63 -1.13
N ARG A 216 -13.80 8.61 -0.88
CA ARG A 216 -14.34 8.23 0.43
C ARG A 216 -13.45 7.18 1.12
N LEU A 217 -12.20 7.55 1.35
CA LEU A 217 -11.20 6.64 1.90
C LEU A 217 -11.49 6.27 3.37
N GLU A 218 -11.87 7.25 4.19
CA GLU A 218 -12.19 6.99 5.61
C GLU A 218 -13.45 6.15 5.75
N ASP A 219 -14.49 6.42 4.95
CA ASP A 219 -15.71 5.60 4.95
C ASP A 219 -15.40 4.14 4.57
N LEU A 220 -14.54 3.92 3.56
CA LEU A 220 -14.09 2.58 3.20
C LEU A 220 -13.31 1.93 4.34
N SER A 221 -12.43 2.67 5.01
CA SER A 221 -11.68 2.20 6.17
C SER A 221 -12.60 1.73 7.31
N GLN A 222 -13.66 2.47 7.59
CA GLN A 222 -14.63 2.13 8.65
C GLN A 222 -15.56 0.99 8.25
N LEU A 223 -16.14 1.06 7.05
CA LEU A 223 -17.04 0.04 6.53
C LEU A 223 -16.36 -1.33 6.41
N SER A 224 -15.06 -1.36 6.14
CA SER A 224 -14.29 -2.60 6.01
C SER A 224 -14.32 -3.48 7.27
N ARG A 225 -14.61 -2.94 8.45
CA ARG A 225 -14.85 -3.72 9.67
C ARG A 225 -16.02 -4.70 9.51
N GLU A 226 -17.10 -4.24 8.90
CA GLU A 226 -18.33 -5.03 8.74
C GLU A 226 -18.26 -5.99 7.55
N ILE A 227 -17.68 -5.52 6.45
CA ILE A 227 -17.64 -6.28 5.20
C ILE A 227 -16.47 -7.26 5.10
N HIS A 228 -15.49 -7.18 6.00
CA HIS A 228 -14.29 -8.02 6.02
C HIS A 228 -14.60 -9.53 5.94
N GLY A 229 -15.68 -9.98 6.59
CA GLY A 229 -16.11 -11.37 6.53
C GLY A 229 -16.80 -11.79 5.22
N GLN A 230 -17.20 -10.83 4.39
CA GLN A 230 -17.95 -11.07 3.16
C GLN A 230 -17.08 -11.00 1.91
N ILE A 231 -15.99 -10.25 1.98
CA ILE A 231 -15.05 -10.08 0.86
C ILE A 231 -13.94 -11.12 0.97
N ARG A 232 -13.58 -11.71 -0.16
CA ARG A 232 -12.45 -12.63 -0.25
C ARG A 232 -11.15 -11.86 -0.43
N VAL A 233 -10.77 -11.09 0.57
CA VAL A 233 -9.41 -10.63 0.73
C VAL A 233 -8.60 -11.72 1.41
N GLN A 234 -7.30 -11.73 1.19
CA GLN A 234 -6.41 -12.62 1.90
C GLN A 234 -6.57 -12.38 3.41
N LYS A 235 -6.92 -13.42 4.17
CA LYS A 235 -7.21 -13.28 5.62
C LYS A 235 -6.07 -12.61 6.38
N VAL A 236 -4.83 -12.86 5.94
CA VAL A 236 -3.61 -12.29 6.51
C VAL A 236 -3.45 -10.81 6.19
N VAL A 237 -3.85 -10.38 4.99
CA VAL A 237 -3.75 -9.00 4.54
C VAL A 237 -4.94 -8.18 5.04
N ALA A 238 -6.14 -8.75 4.98
CA ALA A 238 -7.40 -8.07 5.31
C ALA A 238 -7.50 -6.69 4.62
N TYR A 239 -7.95 -5.69 5.35
CA TYR A 239 -7.99 -4.29 4.89
C TYR A 239 -6.85 -3.42 5.45
N LYS A 240 -5.78 -4.03 5.97
CA LYS A 240 -4.63 -3.31 6.52
C LYS A 240 -4.08 -2.23 5.60
N PRO A 241 -3.95 -2.47 4.26
CA PRO A 241 -3.50 -1.44 3.35
C PRO A 241 -4.42 -0.22 3.33
N VAL A 242 -5.74 -0.42 3.35
CA VAL A 242 -6.72 0.68 3.39
C VAL A 242 -6.66 1.41 4.73
N TRP A 243 -6.58 0.70 5.84
CA TRP A 243 -6.50 1.30 7.18
C TRP A 243 -5.22 2.12 7.36
N TRP A 244 -4.09 1.56 6.94
CA TRP A 244 -2.82 2.27 6.97
C TRP A 244 -2.84 3.51 6.06
N MET A 245 -3.35 3.37 4.84
CA MET A 245 -3.46 4.48 3.89
C MET A 245 -4.35 5.61 4.43
N ALA A 246 -5.53 5.27 4.94
CA ALA A 246 -6.45 6.24 5.52
C ALA A 246 -5.80 7.03 6.66
N ALA A 247 -5.09 6.35 7.57
CA ALA A 247 -4.41 6.98 8.68
C ALA A 247 -3.22 7.86 8.23
N THR A 248 -2.39 7.37 7.30
CA THR A 248 -1.27 8.12 6.74
C THR A 248 -1.75 9.36 6.00
N MET A 249 -2.84 9.28 5.28
CA MET A 249 -3.43 10.39 4.54
C MET A 249 -4.27 11.33 5.41
N GLY A 250 -4.59 10.97 6.67
CA GLY A 250 -5.18 11.86 7.67
C GLY A 250 -6.63 11.56 8.03
N GLN A 251 -7.13 10.36 7.76
CA GLN A 251 -8.48 9.91 8.12
C GLN A 251 -9.58 10.89 7.66
N SER A 252 -9.69 11.07 6.37
CA SER A 252 -10.59 12.02 5.72
C SER A 252 -11.24 11.41 4.49
N ASN A 253 -12.38 11.97 4.09
CA ASN A 253 -13.07 11.70 2.81
C ASN A 253 -12.87 12.83 1.78
N ASN A 254 -11.89 13.69 1.98
CA ASN A 254 -11.66 14.90 1.17
C ASN A 254 -10.61 14.65 0.10
N TYR A 255 -10.87 13.70 -0.77
CA TYR A 255 -10.00 13.38 -1.89
C TYR A 255 -10.75 13.49 -3.21
N ASN A 256 -10.03 13.90 -4.25
CA ASN A 256 -10.43 13.62 -5.62
C ASN A 256 -9.91 12.23 -5.96
N GLY A 257 -10.83 11.27 -6.08
CA GLY A 257 -10.52 9.88 -6.37
C GLY A 257 -10.61 9.61 -7.87
N GLU A 258 -9.63 8.89 -8.42
CA GLU A 258 -9.58 8.52 -9.83
C GLU A 258 -9.13 7.08 -9.98
N VAL A 259 -9.96 6.23 -10.59
CA VAL A 259 -9.59 4.88 -11.00
C VAL A 259 -8.98 4.98 -12.38
N LEU A 260 -7.64 4.92 -12.46
CA LEU A 260 -6.90 5.06 -13.71
C LEU A 260 -7.01 3.82 -14.59
N ALA A 261 -6.98 2.62 -13.98
CA ALA A 261 -7.25 1.36 -14.65
C ALA A 261 -7.67 0.29 -13.65
N TYR A 262 -8.39 -0.71 -14.17
CA TYR A 262 -8.77 -1.92 -13.46
C TYR A 262 -8.74 -3.10 -14.42
N ALA A 263 -8.10 -4.20 -14.02
CA ALA A 263 -8.06 -5.42 -14.78
C ALA A 263 -7.87 -6.65 -13.88
N ALA A 264 -8.17 -7.83 -14.41
CA ALA A 264 -7.78 -9.08 -13.80
C ALA A 264 -6.26 -9.28 -13.89
N LEU A 265 -5.69 -9.84 -12.83
CA LEU A 265 -4.31 -10.27 -12.75
C LEU A 265 -4.29 -11.68 -12.17
N HIS A 266 -4.36 -12.67 -13.06
CA HIS A 266 -4.44 -14.09 -12.74
C HIS A 266 -5.57 -14.43 -11.76
N GLY A 267 -6.75 -13.85 -11.98
CA GLY A 267 -7.95 -14.04 -11.15
C GLY A 267 -8.15 -12.96 -10.07
N SER A 268 -7.13 -12.27 -9.63
CA SER A 268 -7.23 -11.20 -8.65
C SER A 268 -7.60 -9.86 -9.30
N GLY A 269 -8.17 -8.94 -8.52
CA GLY A 269 -8.53 -7.60 -9.00
C GLY A 269 -7.38 -6.62 -8.86
N GLY A 270 -6.69 -6.31 -9.97
CA GLY A 270 -5.65 -5.28 -10.02
C GLY A 270 -6.22 -3.92 -10.38
N ALA A 271 -5.87 -2.89 -9.64
CA ALA A 271 -6.29 -1.52 -9.95
C ALA A 271 -5.15 -0.52 -9.71
N VAL A 272 -5.08 0.51 -10.54
CA VAL A 272 -4.28 1.70 -10.28
C VAL A 272 -5.25 2.82 -9.96
N ILE A 273 -5.22 3.30 -8.72
CA ILE A 273 -6.16 4.29 -8.19
C ILE A 273 -5.37 5.43 -7.56
N GLN A 274 -5.76 6.66 -7.84
CA GLN A 274 -5.17 7.85 -7.24
C GLN A 274 -6.18 8.59 -6.35
N LEU A 275 -5.70 9.07 -5.22
CA LEU A 275 -6.42 9.91 -4.28
C LEU A 275 -5.66 11.22 -4.06
N THR A 276 -6.14 12.32 -4.60
CA THR A 276 -5.51 13.63 -4.47
C THR A 276 -6.24 14.44 -3.39
N PRO A 277 -5.53 14.93 -2.34
CA PRO A 277 -6.16 15.75 -1.31
C PRO A 277 -6.82 17.00 -1.90
N THR A 278 -8.02 17.33 -1.44
CA THR A 278 -8.74 18.54 -1.82
C THR A 278 -8.77 19.54 -0.65
N SER A 279 -8.88 20.85 -0.96
CA SER A 279 -9.14 21.87 0.03
C SER A 279 -10.64 21.88 0.33
N GLY A 280 -11.07 21.19 1.34
CA GLY A 280 -12.51 21.13 1.69
C GLY A 280 -12.78 20.45 3.01
N SER A 281 -14.03 20.37 3.41
CA SER A 281 -14.50 19.99 4.74
C SER A 281 -13.79 18.79 5.38
N ILE A 282 -13.66 18.85 6.67
CA ILE A 282 -13.17 17.75 7.53
C ILE A 282 -14.08 16.54 7.33
N GLY A 283 -13.50 15.39 7.02
CA GLY A 283 -14.22 14.12 6.94
C GLY A 283 -14.91 13.82 8.27
N ASP A 284 -16.10 13.22 8.19
CA ASP A 284 -16.85 12.80 9.36
C ASP A 284 -16.11 11.63 10.03
N LYS A 285 -15.42 11.93 11.12
CA LYS A 285 -14.81 10.90 11.94
C LYS A 285 -15.89 10.34 12.86
N GLU A 286 -16.49 9.23 12.48
CA GLU A 286 -17.51 8.60 13.33
C GLU A 286 -16.99 8.12 14.68
N PHE A 287 -15.69 7.78 14.79
CA PHE A 287 -15.10 7.26 16.03
C PHE A 287 -13.63 7.68 16.22
N ASP A 288 -13.31 8.16 17.42
CA ASP A 288 -11.95 8.35 17.92
C ASP A 288 -11.34 7.07 18.54
N GLU A 289 -11.91 5.90 18.25
CA GLU A 289 -11.41 4.60 18.74
C GLU A 289 -9.93 4.36 18.40
N ASP A 290 -9.44 5.09 17.42
CA ASP A 290 -8.08 4.98 16.90
C ASP A 290 -7.19 6.13 17.40
N ASP A 291 -7.61 6.85 18.45
CA ASP A 291 -6.79 7.89 19.04
C ASP A 291 -5.52 7.28 19.62
N VAL A 292 -4.42 7.92 19.30
CA VAL A 292 -3.09 7.57 19.80
C VAL A 292 -3.04 7.51 21.33
N GLU A 293 -3.78 8.38 22.02
CA GLU A 293 -3.83 8.42 23.47
C GLU A 293 -4.46 7.15 24.04
N VAL A 294 -5.52 6.63 23.44
CA VAL A 294 -6.16 5.37 23.84
C VAL A 294 -5.22 4.20 23.61
N TYR A 295 -4.50 4.19 22.51
CA TYR A 295 -3.58 3.11 22.17
C TYR A 295 -2.28 3.16 22.99
N SER A 296 -1.71 4.34 23.23
CA SER A 296 -0.48 4.50 24.02
C SER A 296 -0.71 4.31 25.51
N GLY A 297 -1.95 4.49 26.00
CA GLY A 297 -2.31 4.28 27.42
C GLY A 297 -2.44 2.81 27.82
N ASP A 298 -2.72 1.90 26.89
CA ASP A 298 -2.93 0.48 27.16
C ASP A 298 -1.93 -0.41 26.42
N ARG A 299 -0.65 -0.29 26.79
CA ARG A 299 0.42 -1.19 26.30
C ARG A 299 0.19 -2.67 26.69
N ASP A 300 -0.69 -2.93 27.65
CA ASP A 300 -1.03 -4.27 28.11
C ASP A 300 -2.10 -4.95 27.25
N VAL A 301 -2.69 -4.28 26.27
CA VAL A 301 -3.70 -4.91 25.38
C VAL A 301 -3.12 -6.09 24.62
N LEU A 302 -1.85 -6.01 24.22
CA LEU A 302 -1.14 -7.11 23.56
C LEU A 302 -0.84 -8.28 24.53
N VAL A 303 -0.80 -8.04 25.84
CA VAL A 303 -0.50 -9.05 26.87
C VAL A 303 -1.77 -9.66 27.44
N LYS A 304 -2.85 -8.90 27.59
CA LYS A 304 -4.15 -9.37 28.13
C LYS A 304 -4.93 -10.28 27.19
N GLY A 305 -4.65 -10.26 25.89
CA GLY A 305 -5.29 -11.15 24.92
C GLY A 305 -4.66 -12.54 24.80
N MET A 306 -3.62 -12.84 25.57
CA MET A 306 -2.89 -14.12 25.57
C MET A 306 -3.18 -15.03 26.78
N ASN A 307 -4.19 -14.72 27.60
CA ASN A 307 -4.64 -15.60 28.71
C ASN A 307 -5.98 -16.25 28.42
#